data_b9ae73d275260c90e876787ec1e7d74c
#
_entry.id   b9ae73d275260c90e876787ec1e7d74c
#
_cell.length_a   1.000
_cell.length_b   1.000
_cell.length_c   1.000
_cell.angle_alpha   90.00
_cell.angle_beta   90.00
_cell.angle_gamma   90.00
#
_symmetry.space_group_name_H-M   'P 1'
#
loop_
_entity.id
_entity.type
_entity.pdbx_description
1 polymer ?
#
loop_
_entity_poly.entity_id
_entity_poly.type
_entity_poly.pdbx_seq_one_letter_code
_entity_poly.pdbx_strand_id
1 'polypeptide(L)'
;MNDDLSARLRLGDPAALEDAMDRYASYAAKIIAAYLNRTLPPEDMEEVLSDVFVNLWNSRERLEGEVKPYLAAITRNAARQRLRQSHPTEPLPEDRELADEAPQPEQQAETAERDAALRQAIDALPPEDRVLFIRYYYLGQTVEEISAVTGQNPSTLRVRLHRGRKKLKQFLLERGVCCD
;
A
#
# COMPACT_ATOMS: atom_id res chain seq x y z
N MET A 1 15.45 -12.91 11.04
CA MET A 1 14.38 -13.87 11.36
C MET A 1 13.15 -13.74 10.47
N ASN A 2 13.08 -12.73 9.57
CA ASN A 2 12.00 -12.55 8.57
C ASN A 2 12.26 -13.28 7.23
N ASP A 3 13.50 -13.63 6.95
CA ASP A 3 13.90 -14.26 5.67
C ASP A 3 13.33 -15.67 5.49
N ASP A 4 13.10 -16.36 6.60
CA ASP A 4 12.54 -17.72 6.59
C ASP A 4 11.05 -17.74 6.17
N LEU A 5 10.23 -16.81 6.68
CA LEU A 5 8.80 -16.77 6.38
C LEU A 5 8.54 -16.48 4.87
N SER A 6 9.31 -15.56 4.30
CA SER A 6 9.21 -15.25 2.86
C SER A 6 9.61 -16.44 1.98
N ALA A 7 10.67 -17.15 2.37
CA ALA A 7 11.13 -18.32 1.65
C ALA A 7 10.11 -19.47 1.74
N ARG A 8 9.58 -19.75 2.93
CA ARG A 8 8.55 -20.77 3.16
C ARG A 8 7.27 -20.49 2.37
N LEU A 9 6.80 -19.23 2.36
CA LEU A 9 5.64 -18.83 1.54
C LEU A 9 5.89 -19.09 0.07
N ARG A 10 7.04 -18.69 -0.47
CA ARG A 10 7.38 -18.93 -1.89
C ARG A 10 7.39 -20.41 -2.26
N LEU A 11 7.85 -21.26 -1.35
CA LEU A 11 7.85 -22.72 -1.51
C LEU A 11 6.45 -23.34 -1.40
N GLY A 12 5.44 -22.56 -1.04
CA GLY A 12 4.07 -23.04 -0.91
C GLY A 12 3.82 -23.82 0.39
N ASP A 13 4.55 -23.52 1.46
CA ASP A 13 4.31 -24.09 2.79
C ASP A 13 3.02 -23.51 3.40
N PRO A 14 1.94 -24.32 3.59
CA PRO A 14 0.70 -23.81 4.16
C PRO A 14 0.86 -23.26 5.59
N ALA A 15 1.75 -23.83 6.40
CA ALA A 15 2.01 -23.34 7.74
C ALA A 15 2.62 -21.93 7.72
N ALA A 16 3.35 -21.57 6.66
CA ALA A 16 3.85 -20.21 6.51
C ALA A 16 2.74 -19.19 6.24
N LEU A 17 1.62 -19.60 5.62
CA LEU A 17 0.46 -18.73 5.49
C LEU A 17 -0.22 -18.50 6.83
N GLU A 18 -0.37 -19.53 7.66
CA GLU A 18 -0.90 -19.42 9.03
C GLU A 18 -0.02 -18.49 9.87
N ASP A 19 1.31 -18.67 9.84
CA ASP A 19 2.27 -17.79 10.49
C ASP A 19 2.16 -16.32 10.00
N ALA A 20 1.91 -16.12 8.73
CA ALA A 20 1.70 -14.77 8.18
C ALA A 20 0.38 -14.15 8.64
N MET A 21 -0.69 -14.95 8.72
CA MET A 21 -1.98 -14.50 9.26
C MET A 21 -1.84 -14.10 10.74
N ASP A 22 -1.25 -14.94 11.56
CA ASP A 22 -1.07 -14.68 12.98
C ASP A 22 -0.25 -13.40 13.24
N ARG A 23 0.79 -13.16 12.43
CA ARG A 23 1.68 -12.01 12.62
C ARG A 23 1.10 -10.71 12.06
N TYR A 24 0.36 -10.78 10.97
CA TYR A 24 0.04 -9.58 10.18
C TYR A 24 -1.45 -9.29 10.02
N ALA A 25 -2.37 -10.14 10.53
CA ALA A 25 -3.81 -9.89 10.40
C ALA A 25 -4.22 -8.55 11.03
N SER A 26 -3.76 -8.26 12.25
CA SER A 26 -4.04 -6.97 12.91
C SER A 26 -3.48 -5.78 12.13
N TYR A 27 -2.30 -5.92 11.55
CA TYR A 27 -1.69 -4.88 10.72
C TYR A 27 -2.49 -4.63 9.43
N ALA A 28 -2.87 -5.70 8.73
CA ALA A 28 -3.70 -5.62 7.54
C ALA A 28 -5.09 -5.04 7.86
N ALA A 29 -5.72 -5.47 8.97
CA ALA A 29 -7.00 -4.93 9.42
C ALA A 29 -6.96 -3.42 9.70
N LYS A 30 -5.89 -2.91 10.31
CA LYS A 30 -5.69 -1.45 10.50
C LYS A 30 -5.63 -0.70 9.17
N ILE A 31 -4.92 -1.23 8.18
CA ILE A 31 -4.88 -0.63 6.84
C ILE A 31 -6.27 -0.64 6.21
N ILE A 32 -7.01 -1.76 6.27
CA ILE A 32 -8.37 -1.87 5.74
C ILE A 32 -9.29 -0.85 6.41
N ALA A 33 -9.27 -0.78 7.74
CA ALA A 33 -10.08 0.15 8.52
C ALA A 33 -9.82 1.61 8.14
N ALA A 34 -8.56 1.99 7.90
CA ALA A 34 -8.19 3.33 7.47
C ALA A 34 -8.86 3.76 6.15
N TYR A 35 -9.14 2.79 5.26
CA TYR A 35 -9.83 3.05 3.99
C TYR A 35 -11.35 2.89 4.06
N LEU A 36 -11.86 1.93 4.85
CA LEU A 36 -13.23 1.43 4.76
C LEU A 36 -14.10 1.71 5.98
N ASN A 37 -13.53 2.01 7.15
CA ASN A 37 -14.22 2.11 8.44
C ASN A 37 -15.44 3.07 8.48
N ARG A 38 -15.47 4.07 7.58
CA ARG A 38 -16.60 5.03 7.46
C ARG A 38 -17.56 4.68 6.34
N THR A 39 -17.27 3.66 5.56
CA THR A 39 -17.91 3.41 4.29
C THR A 39 -18.60 2.06 4.25
N LEU A 40 -18.07 1.08 4.95
CA LEU A 40 -18.53 -0.30 4.92
C LEU A 40 -18.73 -0.88 6.32
N PRO A 41 -19.66 -1.84 6.47
CA PRO A 41 -19.86 -2.56 7.71
C PRO A 41 -18.66 -3.46 8.05
N PRO A 42 -18.52 -3.86 9.34
CA PRO A 42 -17.40 -4.70 9.79
C PRO A 42 -17.27 -6.02 9.02
N GLU A 43 -18.37 -6.64 8.64
CA GLU A 43 -18.41 -7.92 7.90
C GLU A 43 -17.71 -7.80 6.55
N ASP A 44 -17.91 -6.70 5.85
CA ASP A 44 -17.25 -6.42 4.56
C ASP A 44 -15.73 -6.22 4.74
N MET A 45 -15.30 -5.67 5.90
CA MET A 45 -13.87 -5.52 6.19
C MET A 45 -13.20 -6.87 6.47
N GLU A 46 -13.90 -7.81 7.10
CA GLU A 46 -13.45 -9.19 7.31
C GLU A 46 -13.32 -9.95 5.99
N GLU A 47 -14.26 -9.75 5.06
CA GLU A 47 -14.18 -10.32 3.71
C GLU A 47 -12.93 -9.82 2.99
N VAL A 48 -12.69 -8.50 3.02
CA VAL A 48 -11.47 -7.92 2.40
C VAL A 48 -10.21 -8.45 3.06
N LEU A 49 -10.19 -8.65 4.38
CA LEU A 49 -9.05 -9.21 5.08
C LEU A 49 -8.75 -10.65 4.64
N SER A 50 -9.81 -11.46 4.47
CA SER A 50 -9.69 -12.83 3.96
C SER A 50 -9.14 -12.83 2.54
N ASP A 51 -9.66 -11.98 1.66
CA ASP A 51 -9.17 -11.82 0.28
C ASP A 51 -7.70 -11.41 0.21
N VAL A 52 -7.24 -10.59 1.14
CA VAL A 52 -5.83 -10.18 1.23
C VAL A 52 -4.89 -11.38 1.42
N PHE A 53 -5.24 -12.31 2.31
CA PHE A 53 -4.41 -13.51 2.54
C PHE A 53 -4.53 -14.54 1.42
N VAL A 54 -5.70 -14.67 0.80
CA VAL A 54 -5.87 -15.47 -0.43
C VAL A 54 -5.00 -14.90 -1.55
N ASN A 55 -4.99 -13.59 -1.73
CA ASN A 55 -4.15 -12.93 -2.73
C ASN A 55 -2.66 -13.04 -2.42
N LEU A 56 -2.25 -12.97 -1.14
CA LEU A 56 -0.88 -13.24 -0.72
C LEU A 56 -0.46 -14.65 -1.14
N TRP A 57 -1.28 -15.64 -0.86
CA TRP A 57 -1.03 -17.04 -1.23
C TRP A 57 -0.94 -17.24 -2.73
N ASN A 58 -1.89 -16.71 -3.48
CA ASN A 58 -1.95 -16.84 -4.94
C ASN A 58 -0.78 -16.12 -5.66
N SER A 59 -0.24 -15.06 -5.04
CA SER A 59 0.86 -14.29 -5.60
C SER A 59 2.23 -14.56 -4.94
N ARG A 60 2.33 -15.59 -4.09
CA ARG A 60 3.51 -15.90 -3.28
C ARG A 60 4.81 -16.06 -4.08
N GLU A 61 4.72 -16.56 -5.30
CA GLU A 61 5.87 -16.73 -6.19
C GLU A 61 6.50 -15.38 -6.60
N ARG A 62 5.72 -14.29 -6.55
CA ARG A 62 6.15 -12.93 -6.86
C ARG A 62 6.66 -12.16 -5.65
N LEU A 63 6.66 -12.81 -4.48
CA LEU A 63 7.14 -12.20 -3.25
C LEU A 63 8.65 -12.02 -3.30
N GLU A 64 9.10 -10.79 -3.51
CA GLU A 64 10.50 -10.39 -3.43
C GLU A 64 10.74 -9.64 -2.12
N GLY A 65 11.65 -10.15 -1.28
CA GLY A 65 12.00 -9.53 0.00
C GLY A 65 11.02 -9.90 1.13
N GLU A 66 10.71 -8.93 1.99
CA GLU A 66 9.93 -9.15 3.20
C GLU A 66 8.41 -9.26 2.96
N VAL A 67 7.75 -10.08 3.77
CA VAL A 67 6.29 -10.30 3.70
C VAL A 67 5.50 -9.04 4.02
N LYS A 68 5.89 -8.29 5.06
CA LYS A 68 5.15 -7.13 5.59
C LYS A 68 4.89 -6.05 4.53
N PRO A 69 5.90 -5.51 3.79
CA PRO A 69 5.66 -4.50 2.77
C PRO A 69 4.89 -5.04 1.56
N TYR A 70 5.07 -6.31 1.21
CA TYR A 70 4.33 -6.95 0.13
C TYR A 70 2.85 -7.11 0.49
N LEU A 71 2.56 -7.60 1.70
CA LEU A 71 1.20 -7.70 2.24
C LEU A 71 0.52 -6.33 2.32
N ALA A 72 1.24 -5.30 2.79
CA ALA A 72 0.70 -3.94 2.84
C ALA A 72 0.27 -3.42 1.47
N ALA A 73 1.01 -3.73 0.40
CA ALA A 73 0.65 -3.37 -0.96
C ALA A 73 -0.63 -4.09 -1.42
N ILE A 74 -0.73 -5.40 -1.17
CA ILE A 74 -1.93 -6.21 -1.45
C ILE A 74 -3.13 -5.64 -0.70
N THR A 75 -2.97 -5.36 0.59
CA THR A 75 -4.04 -4.86 1.46
C THR A 75 -4.58 -3.51 0.98
N ARG A 76 -3.69 -2.56 0.66
CA ARG A 76 -4.12 -1.26 0.13
C ARG A 76 -4.86 -1.39 -1.19
N ASN A 77 -4.39 -2.26 -2.07
CA ASN A 77 -5.04 -2.49 -3.36
C ASN A 77 -6.45 -3.11 -3.18
N ALA A 78 -6.59 -4.11 -2.31
CA ALA A 78 -7.87 -4.74 -2.00
C ALA A 78 -8.86 -3.73 -1.39
N ALA A 79 -8.42 -2.97 -0.38
CA ALA A 79 -9.25 -1.96 0.27
C ALA A 79 -9.73 -0.87 -0.72
N ARG A 80 -8.83 -0.38 -1.59
CA ARG A 80 -9.19 0.60 -2.62
C ARG A 80 -10.14 0.04 -3.67
N GLN A 81 -9.95 -1.22 -4.06
CA GLN A 81 -10.86 -1.89 -5.00
C GLN A 81 -12.25 -2.01 -4.39
N ARG A 82 -12.37 -2.43 -3.13
CA ARG A 82 -13.65 -2.51 -2.42
C ARG A 82 -14.33 -1.15 -2.30
N LEU A 83 -13.57 -0.11 -1.97
CA LEU A 83 -14.07 1.26 -1.89
C LEU A 83 -14.68 1.73 -3.22
N ARG A 84 -14.00 1.46 -4.34
CA ARG A 84 -14.52 1.80 -5.68
C ARG A 84 -15.80 1.04 -6.04
N GLN A 85 -15.89 -0.22 -5.64
CA GLN A 85 -17.08 -1.04 -5.86
C GLN A 85 -18.30 -0.54 -5.06
N SER A 86 -18.05 -0.01 -3.86
CA SER A 86 -19.11 0.50 -2.97
C SER A 86 -19.62 1.89 -3.39
N HIS A 87 -18.77 2.69 -4.07
CA HIS A 87 -19.12 4.04 -4.53
C HIS A 87 -18.72 4.26 -6.00
N PRO A 88 -19.46 3.70 -6.96
CA PRO A 88 -19.09 3.79 -8.37
C PRO A 88 -19.16 5.22 -8.94
N THR A 89 -19.73 6.20 -8.22
CA THR A 89 -20.08 7.52 -8.78
C THR A 89 -19.50 8.72 -8.03
N GLU A 90 -18.86 8.55 -6.87
CA GLU A 90 -18.25 9.67 -6.15
C GLU A 90 -16.74 9.71 -6.35
N PRO A 91 -16.15 10.88 -6.69
CA PRO A 91 -14.72 11.07 -6.58
C PRO A 91 -14.30 10.82 -5.13
N LEU A 92 -13.22 10.07 -4.93
CA LEU A 92 -12.62 9.89 -3.60
C LEU A 92 -12.42 11.27 -2.96
N PRO A 93 -12.87 11.48 -1.70
CA PRO A 93 -12.62 12.73 -0.98
C PRO A 93 -11.11 13.02 -0.99
N GLU A 94 -10.76 14.24 -1.40
CA GLU A 94 -9.37 14.68 -1.55
C GLU A 94 -8.59 14.74 -0.21
N ASP A 95 -9.29 14.72 0.93
CA ASP A 95 -8.71 14.78 2.27
C ASP A 95 -9.18 13.62 3.14
N ARG A 96 -8.61 12.42 2.94
CA ARG A 96 -8.65 11.41 3.99
C ARG A 96 -7.32 11.45 4.74
N GLU A 97 -7.27 12.30 5.74
CA GLU A 97 -6.39 12.08 6.88
C GLU A 97 -6.68 10.70 7.45
N LEU A 98 -5.65 9.86 7.50
CA LEU A 98 -5.67 8.63 8.28
C LEU A 98 -5.96 9.07 9.73
N ALA A 99 -7.21 8.91 10.18
CA ALA A 99 -7.55 9.16 11.57
C ALA A 99 -6.96 8.01 12.39
N ASP A 100 -5.70 8.16 12.76
CA ASP A 100 -5.14 7.46 13.89
C ASP A 100 -5.90 7.91 15.15
N GLU A 101 -6.11 6.99 16.09
CA GLU A 101 -6.46 7.32 17.48
C GLU A 101 -5.54 8.48 17.89
N ALA A 102 -6.12 9.59 18.35
CA ALA A 102 -5.45 10.86 18.57
C ALA A 102 -4.01 10.65 19.09
N PRO A 103 -3.00 10.83 18.23
CA PRO A 103 -1.62 10.59 18.63
C PRO A 103 -1.22 11.65 19.66
N GLN A 104 -0.37 11.27 20.60
CA GLN A 104 0.20 12.22 21.56
C GLN A 104 0.90 13.36 20.79
N PRO A 105 0.97 14.60 21.32
CA PRO A 105 1.48 15.78 20.60
C PRO A 105 2.87 15.58 19.96
N GLU A 106 3.73 14.78 20.59
CA GLU A 106 5.05 14.43 20.09
C GLU A 106 4.98 13.52 18.84
N GLN A 107 4.03 12.57 18.81
CA GLN A 107 3.79 11.71 17.65
C GLN A 107 3.17 12.48 16.46
N GLN A 108 2.37 13.52 16.77
CA GLN A 108 1.81 14.41 15.73
C GLN A 108 2.90 15.21 15.02
N ALA A 109 3.87 15.73 15.77
CA ALA A 109 4.99 16.48 15.19
C ALA A 109 5.87 15.58 14.30
N GLU A 110 6.18 14.38 14.75
CA GLU A 110 6.97 13.40 13.99
C GLU A 110 6.26 12.93 12.72
N THR A 111 4.95 12.72 12.80
CA THR A 111 4.12 12.37 11.64
C THR A 111 4.07 13.52 10.64
N ALA A 112 3.90 14.77 11.09
CA ALA A 112 3.88 15.94 10.23
C ALA A 112 5.22 16.16 9.50
N GLU A 113 6.34 15.92 10.16
CA GLU A 113 7.68 15.99 9.53
C GLU A 113 7.87 14.90 8.47
N ARG A 114 7.42 13.66 8.75
CA ARG A 114 7.45 12.55 7.79
C ARG A 114 6.59 12.85 6.57
N ASP A 115 5.40 13.36 6.76
CA ASP A 115 4.47 13.74 5.69
C ASP A 115 5.03 14.88 4.84
N ALA A 116 5.64 15.89 5.48
CA ALA A 116 6.29 16.98 4.77
C ALA A 116 7.49 16.49 3.94
N ALA A 117 8.31 15.60 4.50
CA ALA A 117 9.43 15.00 3.79
C ALA A 117 8.96 14.14 2.61
N LEU A 118 7.88 13.37 2.78
CA LEU A 118 7.29 12.56 1.71
C LEU A 118 6.72 13.44 0.58
N ARG A 119 6.00 14.51 0.90
CA ARG A 119 5.50 15.48 -0.09
C ARG A 119 6.66 16.08 -0.90
N GLN A 120 7.72 16.52 -0.23
CA GLN A 120 8.90 17.06 -0.90
C GLN A 120 9.59 16.01 -1.79
N ALA A 121 9.65 14.75 -1.34
CA ALA A 121 10.20 13.66 -2.13
C ALA A 121 9.39 13.40 -3.40
N ILE A 122 8.05 13.44 -3.31
CA ILE A 122 7.15 13.29 -4.45
C ILE A 122 7.29 14.49 -5.40
N ASP A 123 7.42 15.70 -4.85
CA ASP A 123 7.61 16.93 -5.64
C ASP A 123 8.94 16.97 -6.38
N ALA A 124 9.96 16.30 -5.87
CA ALA A 124 11.25 16.14 -6.54
C ALA A 124 11.24 15.13 -7.70
N LEU A 125 10.18 14.33 -7.85
CA LEU A 125 10.04 13.45 -9.00
C LEU A 125 9.76 14.24 -10.29
N PRO A 126 10.18 13.71 -11.46
CA PRO A 126 9.74 14.25 -12.75
C PRO A 126 8.21 14.36 -12.83
N PRO A 127 7.65 15.37 -13.47
CA PRO A 127 6.20 15.62 -13.49
C PRO A 127 5.36 14.39 -13.90
N GLU A 128 5.82 13.65 -14.89
CA GLU A 128 5.13 12.44 -15.34
C GLU A 128 5.19 11.29 -14.31
N ASP A 129 6.30 11.16 -13.58
CA ASP A 129 6.43 10.17 -12.52
C ASP A 129 5.58 10.57 -11.31
N ARG A 130 5.50 11.86 -10.99
CA ARG A 130 4.62 12.38 -9.95
C ARG A 130 3.15 12.05 -10.24
N VAL A 131 2.68 12.32 -11.45
CA VAL A 131 1.31 11.96 -11.89
C VAL A 131 1.08 10.46 -11.79
N LEU A 132 2.06 9.64 -12.22
CA LEU A 132 1.98 8.19 -12.10
C LEU A 132 1.86 7.73 -10.63
N PHE A 133 2.63 8.33 -9.72
CA PHE A 133 2.60 8.02 -8.30
C PHE A 133 1.27 8.42 -7.67
N ILE A 134 0.74 9.60 -7.98
CA ILE A 134 -0.58 10.05 -7.51
C ILE A 134 -1.67 9.09 -8.01
N ARG A 135 -1.67 8.74 -9.30
CA ARG A 135 -2.65 7.80 -9.85
C ARG A 135 -2.60 6.44 -9.18
N TYR A 136 -1.39 5.89 -9.00
CA TYR A 136 -1.21 4.55 -8.45
C TYR A 136 -1.45 4.49 -6.94
N TYR A 137 -0.85 5.43 -6.17
CA TYR A 137 -0.88 5.35 -4.70
C TYR A 137 -2.04 6.13 -4.07
N TYR A 138 -2.41 7.25 -4.65
CA TYR A 138 -3.47 8.11 -4.09
C TYR A 138 -4.84 7.81 -4.70
N LEU A 139 -4.96 7.78 -6.03
CA LEU A 139 -6.22 7.45 -6.71
C LEU A 139 -6.48 5.94 -6.79
N GLY A 140 -5.52 5.10 -6.39
CA GLY A 140 -5.68 3.64 -6.33
C GLY A 140 -5.86 2.97 -7.68
N GLN A 141 -5.47 3.62 -8.77
CA GLN A 141 -5.58 3.05 -10.11
C GLN A 141 -4.59 1.91 -10.31
N THR A 142 -5.03 0.86 -11.01
CA THR A 142 -4.14 -0.22 -11.44
C THR A 142 -3.21 0.26 -12.56
N VAL A 143 -2.11 -0.44 -12.77
CA VAL A 143 -1.20 -0.13 -13.88
C VAL A 143 -1.92 -0.22 -15.23
N GLU A 144 -2.85 -1.15 -15.36
CA GLU A 144 -3.68 -1.36 -16.55
C GLU A 144 -4.63 -0.19 -16.79
N GLU A 145 -5.29 0.33 -15.76
CA GLU A 145 -6.14 1.52 -15.83
C GLU A 145 -5.32 2.78 -16.18
N ILE A 146 -4.14 2.93 -15.57
CA ILE A 146 -3.24 4.04 -15.89
C ILE A 146 -2.76 3.93 -17.34
N SER A 147 -2.42 2.72 -17.80
CA SER A 147 -2.04 2.45 -19.18
C SER A 147 -3.15 2.85 -20.18
N ALA A 148 -4.39 2.47 -19.87
CA ALA A 148 -5.55 2.81 -20.71
C ALA A 148 -5.78 4.32 -20.82
N VAL A 149 -5.56 5.09 -19.74
CA VAL A 149 -5.76 6.54 -19.73
C VAL A 149 -4.59 7.30 -20.33
N THR A 150 -3.35 6.82 -20.11
CA THR A 150 -2.14 7.54 -20.51
C THR A 150 -1.56 7.07 -21.86
N GLY A 151 -2.04 5.94 -22.39
CA GLY A 151 -1.49 5.30 -23.58
C GLY A 151 -0.10 4.70 -23.39
N GLN A 152 0.45 4.70 -22.18
CA GLN A 152 1.77 4.17 -21.88
C GLN A 152 1.72 2.64 -21.65
N ASN A 153 2.77 1.93 -22.07
CA ASN A 153 2.85 0.49 -21.89
C ASN A 153 2.91 0.11 -20.39
N PRO A 154 2.12 -0.88 -19.94
CA PRO A 154 2.10 -1.34 -18.53
C PRO A 154 3.48 -1.71 -17.98
N SER A 155 4.34 -2.34 -18.78
CA SER A 155 5.69 -2.70 -18.37
C SER A 155 6.55 -1.46 -18.10
N THR A 156 6.43 -0.42 -18.91
CA THR A 156 7.09 0.87 -18.71
C THR A 156 6.63 1.54 -17.42
N LEU A 157 5.32 1.55 -17.16
CA LEU A 157 4.75 2.10 -15.93
C LEU A 157 5.28 1.38 -14.69
N ARG A 158 5.36 0.03 -14.71
CA ARG A 158 5.94 -0.76 -13.60
C ARG A 158 7.41 -0.43 -13.35
N VAL A 159 8.21 -0.28 -14.41
CA VAL A 159 9.62 0.11 -14.29
C VAL A 159 9.75 1.51 -13.71
N ARG A 160 8.92 2.47 -14.16
CA ARG A 160 8.90 3.85 -13.64
C ARG A 160 8.52 3.88 -12.16
N LEU A 161 7.48 3.14 -11.74
CA LEU A 161 7.09 2.99 -10.33
C LEU A 161 8.22 2.39 -9.50
N HIS A 162 8.91 1.37 -10.01
CA HIS A 162 10.05 0.77 -9.31
C HIS A 162 11.20 1.77 -9.11
N ARG A 163 11.60 2.47 -10.18
CA ARG A 163 12.66 3.48 -10.12
C ARG A 163 12.29 4.66 -9.22
N GLY A 164 11.06 5.11 -9.30
CA GLY A 164 10.55 6.18 -8.45
C GLY A 164 10.57 5.80 -6.97
N ARG A 165 10.16 4.58 -6.60
CA ARG A 165 10.28 4.08 -5.22
C ARG A 165 11.71 4.11 -4.70
N LYS A 166 12.68 3.72 -5.52
CA LYS A 166 14.10 3.80 -5.14
C LYS A 166 14.53 5.25 -4.86
N LYS A 167 14.14 6.19 -5.72
CA LYS A 167 14.45 7.61 -5.55
C LYS A 167 13.81 8.18 -4.29
N LEU A 168 12.51 7.87 -4.04
CA LEU A 168 11.82 8.30 -2.84
C LEU A 168 12.48 7.75 -1.58
N LYS A 169 12.81 6.45 -1.56
CA LYS A 169 13.52 5.82 -0.44
C LYS A 169 14.85 6.51 -0.16
N GLN A 170 15.67 6.75 -1.17
CA GLN A 170 16.95 7.43 -1.02
C GLN A 170 16.77 8.85 -0.46
N PHE A 171 15.83 9.62 -1.01
CA PHE A 171 15.53 10.98 -0.56
C PHE A 171 15.12 11.03 0.92
N LEU A 172 14.28 10.07 1.36
CA LEU A 172 13.82 9.98 2.75
C LEU A 172 14.98 9.59 3.69
N LEU A 173 15.81 8.64 3.28
CA LEU A 173 16.99 8.21 4.07
C LEU A 173 18.01 9.35 4.24
N GLU A 174 18.27 10.15 3.21
CA GLU A 174 19.17 11.31 3.27
C GLU A 174 18.68 12.39 4.25
N ARG A 175 17.39 12.41 4.58
CA ARG A 175 16.78 13.33 5.55
C ARG A 175 16.50 12.70 6.92
N GLY A 176 17.02 11.52 7.17
CA GLY A 176 16.88 10.84 8.46
C GLY A 176 15.47 10.32 8.72
N VAL A 177 14.57 10.30 7.72
CA VAL A 177 13.24 9.72 7.83
C VAL A 177 13.39 8.21 7.65
N CYS A 178 13.33 7.47 8.76
CA CYS A 178 13.36 6.01 8.74
C CYS A 178 12.06 5.49 8.10
N CYS A 179 12.21 4.71 7.04
CA CYS A 179 11.12 3.92 6.46
C CYS A 179 11.19 2.52 7.08
N ASP A 180 10.65 2.36 8.28
CA ASP A 180 10.43 1.03 8.87
C ASP A 180 9.26 0.30 8.21
#